data_5620eb9631ad8505ffbdad04c8eb57d1
#
_entry.id   5620eb9631ad8505ffbdad04c8eb57d1
#
_cell.length_a   1.000
_cell.length_b   1.000
_cell.length_c   1.000
_cell.angle_alpha   90.00
_cell.angle_beta   90.00
_cell.angle_gamma   90.00
#
_symmetry.space_group_name_H-M   'P 1'
#
loop_
_entity.id
_entity.type
_entity.pdbx_description
1 polymer ?
#
loop_
_entity_poly.entity_id
_entity_poly.type
_entity_poly.pdbx_seq_one_letter_code
_entity_poly.pdbx_strand_id
1 'polypeptide(L)'
;MDPHRLNDRIRVALVDDQSIVLEGLRTLLDTMPALWVDYATTQPSELIAEMRRNPVDVVVSDIRMPGLTGFDVVRRLGSWVRPIPVILLTTFDESNLLDEALAAGARGFLLKGATPEDLLAAIEAVAVGGQWLSPVVTHTMRRATRASDRHGDAVAFDIFLTEREKGVLRLAATGLTNKEIAQALGLVEGTIKNYMSDLMTKLESRDRTQAVIRAIAAGLL
;
A
#
# COMPACT_ATOMS: atom_id res chain seq x y z
N MET A 1 28.74 3.36 -16.93
CA MET A 1 27.34 3.26 -16.58
C MET A 1 26.58 3.09 -17.89
N ASP A 2 25.98 1.92 -18.12
CA ASP A 2 25.41 1.53 -19.41
C ASP A 2 24.11 2.33 -19.65
N PRO A 3 23.99 3.15 -20.70
CA PRO A 3 22.81 3.96 -20.97
C PRO A 3 21.55 3.10 -21.27
N HIS A 4 21.70 1.83 -21.60
CA HIS A 4 20.58 0.92 -21.82
C HIS A 4 19.88 0.44 -20.54
N ARG A 5 20.51 0.56 -19.36
CA ARG A 5 19.89 0.17 -18.07
C ARG A 5 18.91 1.21 -17.49
N LEU A 6 18.92 2.45 -18.00
CA LEU A 6 17.97 3.49 -17.54
C LEU A 6 16.58 3.33 -18.15
N ASN A 7 16.46 2.62 -19.26
CA ASN A 7 15.21 2.50 -20.02
C ASN A 7 14.26 1.40 -19.49
N ASP A 8 14.74 0.52 -18.58
CA ASP A 8 13.96 -0.59 -18.02
C ASP A 8 13.44 -0.30 -16.59
N ARG A 9 13.75 0.87 -16.03
CA ARG A 9 13.33 1.23 -14.68
C ARG A 9 12.03 2.02 -14.71
N ILE A 10 11.15 1.73 -13.75
CA ILE A 10 9.93 2.51 -13.56
C ILE A 10 10.33 3.88 -12.99
N ARG A 11 9.97 4.94 -13.71
CA ARG A 11 10.21 6.31 -13.30
C ARG A 11 9.14 6.76 -12.32
N VAL A 12 9.56 7.23 -11.15
CA VAL A 12 8.69 7.62 -10.05
C VAL A 12 8.90 9.10 -9.72
N ALA A 13 7.81 9.82 -9.48
CA ALA A 13 7.87 11.13 -8.86
C ALA A 13 7.20 11.09 -7.48
N LEU A 14 7.77 11.84 -6.53
CA LEU A 14 7.33 11.88 -5.13
C LEU A 14 6.85 13.28 -4.76
N VAL A 15 5.78 13.36 -3.96
CA VAL A 15 5.37 14.59 -3.31
C VAL A 15 4.83 14.33 -1.90
N ASP A 16 5.42 15.01 -0.93
CA ASP A 16 5.02 14.99 0.48
C ASP A 16 5.47 16.31 1.11
N ASP A 17 4.60 17.03 1.80
CA ASP A 17 4.92 18.33 2.39
C ASP A 17 5.94 18.25 3.53
N GLN A 18 6.17 17.04 4.06
CA GLN A 18 7.17 16.76 5.07
C GLN A 18 8.50 16.32 4.41
N SER A 19 9.48 17.21 4.38
CA SER A 19 10.79 16.96 3.76
C SER A 19 11.50 15.70 4.28
N ILE A 20 11.36 15.40 5.58
CA ILE A 20 11.99 14.21 6.18
C ILE A 20 11.36 12.91 5.65
N VAL A 21 10.04 12.90 5.43
CA VAL A 21 9.33 11.75 4.85
C VAL A 21 9.73 11.61 3.38
N LEU A 22 9.77 12.70 2.64
CA LEU A 22 10.15 12.73 1.24
C LEU A 22 11.57 12.17 1.02
N GLU A 23 12.55 12.63 1.81
CA GLU A 23 13.93 12.11 1.76
C GLU A 23 14.03 10.65 2.17
N GLY A 24 13.26 10.24 3.18
CA GLY A 24 13.18 8.83 3.58
C GLY A 24 12.65 7.93 2.47
N LEU A 25 11.55 8.32 1.84
CA LEU A 25 10.95 7.61 0.69
C LEU A 25 11.92 7.57 -0.49
N ARG A 26 12.57 8.68 -0.82
CA ARG A 26 13.56 8.75 -1.89
C ARG A 26 14.71 7.78 -1.62
N THR A 27 15.31 7.86 -0.44
CA THR A 27 16.41 6.96 -0.04
C THR A 27 15.98 5.50 -0.13
N LEU A 28 14.77 5.16 0.32
CA LEU A 28 14.22 3.82 0.25
C LEU A 28 14.07 3.34 -1.20
N LEU A 29 13.43 4.13 -2.06
CA LEU A 29 13.20 3.77 -3.45
C LEU A 29 14.50 3.68 -4.26
N ASP A 30 15.50 4.51 -3.97
CA ASP A 30 16.82 4.47 -4.60
C ASP A 30 17.59 3.17 -4.29
N THR A 31 17.22 2.43 -3.24
CA THR A 31 17.76 1.08 -2.98
C THR A 31 17.15 -0.01 -3.87
N MET A 32 16.06 0.29 -4.57
CA MET A 32 15.30 -0.67 -5.39
C MET A 32 15.75 -0.60 -6.85
N PRO A 33 16.43 -1.65 -7.38
CA PRO A 33 17.02 -1.60 -8.73
C PRO A 33 16.00 -1.40 -9.87
N ALA A 34 14.73 -1.78 -9.65
CA ALA A 34 13.65 -1.66 -10.62
C ALA A 34 13.10 -0.23 -10.74
N LEU A 35 13.41 0.65 -9.80
CA LEU A 35 12.85 2.00 -9.71
C LEU A 35 13.89 3.09 -9.97
N TRP A 36 13.40 4.25 -10.37
CA TRP A 36 14.17 5.48 -10.51
C TRP A 36 13.35 6.66 -10.02
N VAL A 37 13.79 7.32 -8.94
CA VAL A 37 13.16 8.56 -8.48
C VAL A 37 13.65 9.73 -9.34
N ASP A 38 12.81 10.09 -10.29
CA ASP A 38 13.13 11.13 -11.28
C ASP A 38 12.91 12.55 -10.72
N TYR A 39 11.87 12.72 -9.90
CA TYR A 39 11.53 13.99 -9.29
C TYR A 39 10.98 13.82 -7.88
N ALA A 40 11.31 14.73 -6.98
CA ALA A 40 10.77 14.79 -5.63
C ALA A 40 10.62 16.24 -5.18
N THR A 41 9.48 16.62 -4.63
CA THR A 41 9.21 17.98 -4.15
C THR A 41 8.24 17.98 -2.98
N THR A 42 8.32 19.03 -2.16
CA THR A 42 7.34 19.27 -1.09
C THR A 42 6.14 20.10 -1.58
N GLN A 43 6.13 20.52 -2.84
CA GLN A 43 5.12 21.42 -3.41
C GLN A 43 4.30 20.72 -4.50
N PRO A 44 3.01 20.40 -4.26
CA PRO A 44 2.17 19.72 -5.25
C PRO A 44 2.03 20.49 -6.57
N SER A 45 2.06 21.82 -6.52
CA SER A 45 2.00 22.67 -7.71
C SER A 45 3.24 22.53 -8.60
N GLU A 46 4.42 22.40 -8.00
CA GLU A 46 5.68 22.16 -8.71
C GLU A 46 5.69 20.78 -9.34
N LEU A 47 5.22 19.74 -8.59
CA LEU A 47 5.05 18.41 -9.16
C LEU A 47 4.23 18.47 -10.45
N ILE A 48 3.04 19.06 -10.41
CA ILE A 48 2.14 19.13 -11.56
C ILE A 48 2.78 19.87 -12.73
N ALA A 49 3.52 20.95 -12.45
CA ALA A 49 4.23 21.69 -13.49
C ALA A 49 5.36 20.86 -14.13
N GLU A 50 6.10 20.10 -13.31
CA GLU A 50 7.17 19.22 -13.80
C GLU A 50 6.63 18.04 -14.59
N MET A 51 5.57 17.39 -14.13
CA MET A 51 4.95 16.26 -14.83
C MET A 51 4.42 16.61 -16.23
N ARG A 52 4.14 17.89 -16.51
CA ARG A 52 3.81 18.36 -17.87
C ARG A 52 5.01 18.40 -18.81
N ARG A 53 6.20 18.66 -18.29
CA ARG A 53 7.45 18.76 -19.05
C ARG A 53 8.14 17.43 -19.18
N ASN A 54 8.11 16.67 -18.09
CA ASN A 54 8.86 15.45 -17.92
C ASN A 54 7.96 14.40 -17.21
N PRO A 55 7.04 13.74 -17.95
CA PRO A 55 6.13 12.76 -17.37
C PRO A 55 6.87 11.51 -16.88
N VAL A 56 6.38 10.94 -15.79
CA VAL A 56 6.87 9.67 -15.20
C VAL A 56 5.83 8.57 -15.34
N ASP A 57 6.19 7.35 -14.94
CA ASP A 57 5.30 6.19 -15.01
C ASP A 57 4.31 6.16 -13.84
N VAL A 58 4.73 6.60 -12.64
CA VAL A 58 3.91 6.61 -11.43
C VAL A 58 4.26 7.83 -10.57
N VAL A 59 3.24 8.45 -9.99
CA VAL A 59 3.39 9.45 -8.92
C VAL A 59 2.99 8.83 -7.59
N VAL A 60 3.82 9.02 -6.56
CA VAL A 60 3.51 8.71 -5.16
C VAL A 60 3.29 10.01 -4.41
N SER A 61 2.12 10.21 -3.84
CA SER A 61 1.69 11.47 -3.23
C SER A 61 1.16 11.26 -1.83
N ASP A 62 1.55 12.12 -0.91
CA ASP A 62 0.80 12.28 0.33
C ASP A 62 -0.61 12.81 0.04
N ILE A 63 -1.56 12.51 0.92
CA ILE A 63 -2.94 13.00 0.82
C ILE A 63 -3.05 14.42 1.34
N ARG A 64 -2.48 14.70 2.52
CA ARG A 64 -2.64 15.98 3.22
C ARG A 64 -1.45 16.89 3.03
N MET A 65 -1.58 17.77 2.07
CA MET A 65 -0.58 18.80 1.80
C MET A 65 -1.22 20.19 1.81
N PRO A 66 -0.50 21.25 2.22
CA PRO A 66 -1.02 22.61 2.16
C PRO A 66 -1.37 23.06 0.73
N GLY A 67 -2.50 23.67 0.56
CA GLY A 67 -2.97 24.24 -0.72
C GLY A 67 -3.62 23.22 -1.64
N LEU A 68 -2.88 22.26 -2.17
CA LEU A 68 -3.39 21.17 -3.02
C LEU A 68 -3.23 19.83 -2.30
N THR A 69 -4.31 19.11 -2.21
CA THR A 69 -4.34 17.75 -1.62
C THR A 69 -3.85 16.69 -2.61
N GLY A 70 -3.50 15.51 -2.12
CA GLY A 70 -3.20 14.35 -2.98
C GLY A 70 -4.37 14.01 -3.92
N PHE A 71 -5.62 14.23 -3.50
CA PHE A 71 -6.79 14.06 -4.37
C PHE A 71 -6.81 15.04 -5.53
N ASP A 72 -6.36 16.29 -5.30
CA ASP A 72 -6.23 17.27 -6.38
C ASP A 72 -5.12 16.89 -7.37
N VAL A 73 -4.03 16.30 -6.88
CA VAL A 73 -2.97 15.73 -7.72
C VAL A 73 -3.55 14.62 -8.59
N VAL A 74 -4.28 13.66 -8.00
CA VAL A 74 -4.94 12.56 -8.71
C VAL A 74 -5.86 13.10 -9.82
N ARG A 75 -6.79 14.01 -9.48
CA ARG A 75 -7.74 14.56 -10.46
C ARG A 75 -7.05 15.30 -11.60
N ARG A 76 -6.02 16.09 -11.29
CA ARG A 76 -5.31 16.87 -12.32
C ARG A 76 -4.48 15.98 -13.24
N LEU A 77 -3.71 15.05 -12.73
CA LEU A 77 -2.90 14.13 -13.53
C LEU A 77 -3.76 13.13 -14.29
N GLY A 78 -4.87 12.69 -13.70
CA GLY A 78 -5.84 11.78 -14.30
C GLY A 78 -6.64 12.40 -15.46
N SER A 79 -6.82 13.73 -15.49
CA SER A 79 -7.56 14.44 -16.53
C SER A 79 -6.76 14.71 -17.81
N TRP A 80 -5.49 14.35 -17.85
CA TRP A 80 -4.65 14.61 -19.02
C TRP A 80 -4.90 13.60 -20.14
N VAL A 81 -4.56 13.97 -21.38
CA VAL A 81 -4.66 13.07 -22.57
C VAL A 81 -3.85 11.77 -22.37
N ARG A 82 -2.72 11.90 -21.65
CA ARG A 82 -1.93 10.77 -21.15
C ARG A 82 -1.93 10.86 -19.62
N PRO A 83 -2.87 10.20 -18.95
CA PRO A 83 -2.98 10.26 -17.51
C PRO A 83 -1.76 9.61 -16.85
N ILE A 84 -1.24 10.24 -15.81
CA ILE A 84 -0.20 9.64 -14.97
C ILE A 84 -0.89 9.03 -13.75
N PRO A 85 -0.71 7.73 -13.50
CA PRO A 85 -1.33 7.09 -12.36
C PRO A 85 -0.70 7.56 -11.05
N VAL A 86 -1.53 7.69 -10.03
CA VAL A 86 -1.13 8.18 -8.70
C VAL A 86 -1.42 7.13 -7.64
N ILE A 87 -0.43 6.88 -6.80
CA ILE A 87 -0.53 6.14 -5.54
C ILE A 87 -0.61 7.18 -4.42
N LEU A 88 -1.64 7.09 -3.58
CA LEU A 88 -1.79 7.92 -2.39
C LEU A 88 -1.20 7.23 -1.16
N LEU A 89 -0.38 7.95 -0.41
CA LEU A 89 0.09 7.55 0.90
C LEU A 89 -0.71 8.24 1.98
N THR A 90 -1.08 7.50 3.02
CA THR A 90 -1.89 8.00 4.14
C THR A 90 -1.35 7.53 5.47
N THR A 91 -1.70 8.24 6.54
CA THR A 91 -1.50 7.77 7.91
C THR A 91 -2.63 6.83 8.34
N PHE A 92 -2.45 6.08 9.42
CA PHE A 92 -3.40 5.06 9.88
C PHE A 92 -4.79 5.64 10.20
N ASP A 93 -4.86 6.89 10.65
CA ASP A 93 -6.12 7.57 11.05
C ASP A 93 -6.99 8.00 9.85
N GLU A 94 -6.49 7.84 8.64
CA GLU A 94 -7.13 8.34 7.41
C GLU A 94 -7.64 7.23 6.49
N SER A 95 -7.74 6.01 6.99
CA SER A 95 -8.26 4.85 6.23
C SER A 95 -9.70 5.05 5.71
N ASN A 96 -10.46 5.99 6.29
CA ASN A 96 -11.79 6.40 5.84
C ASN A 96 -11.77 7.21 4.52
N LEU A 97 -10.61 7.69 4.07
CA LEU A 97 -10.47 8.48 2.84
C LEU A 97 -10.35 7.62 1.57
N LEU A 98 -10.41 6.30 1.70
CA LEU A 98 -10.29 5.40 0.55
C LEU A 98 -11.40 5.61 -0.49
N ASP A 99 -12.65 5.80 -0.04
CA ASP A 99 -13.77 6.06 -0.95
C ASP A 99 -13.53 7.34 -1.75
N GLU A 100 -13.01 8.38 -1.11
CA GLU A 100 -12.64 9.63 -1.77
C GLU A 100 -11.46 9.45 -2.72
N ALA A 101 -10.46 8.64 -2.36
CA ALA A 101 -9.32 8.31 -3.20
C ALA A 101 -9.76 7.60 -4.49
N LEU A 102 -10.62 6.60 -4.36
CA LEU A 102 -11.18 5.86 -5.51
C LEU A 102 -12.06 6.75 -6.38
N ALA A 103 -12.91 7.57 -5.77
CA ALA A 103 -13.75 8.53 -6.50
C ALA A 103 -12.92 9.60 -7.23
N ALA A 104 -11.76 9.98 -6.67
CA ALA A 104 -10.81 10.87 -7.34
C ALA A 104 -10.07 10.20 -8.51
N GLY A 105 -10.05 8.87 -8.57
CA GLY A 105 -9.38 8.08 -9.61
C GLY A 105 -7.97 7.62 -9.24
N ALA A 106 -7.63 7.57 -7.95
CA ALA A 106 -6.35 7.01 -7.50
C ALA A 106 -6.19 5.56 -7.96
N ARG A 107 -4.98 5.19 -8.37
CA ARG A 107 -4.64 3.83 -8.80
C ARG A 107 -4.01 3.01 -7.69
N GLY A 108 -3.49 3.66 -6.67
CA GLY A 108 -2.96 3.01 -5.47
C GLY A 108 -3.34 3.76 -4.20
N PHE A 109 -3.47 3.02 -3.11
CA PHE A 109 -3.71 3.59 -1.78
C PHE A 109 -2.98 2.74 -0.74
N LEU A 110 -1.98 3.33 -0.06
CA LEU A 110 -1.15 2.67 0.93
C LEU A 110 -1.06 3.50 2.21
N LEU A 111 -0.75 2.81 3.30
CA LEU A 111 -0.36 3.47 4.54
C LEU A 111 1.12 3.92 4.47
N LYS A 112 1.47 5.05 5.07
CA LYS A 112 2.88 5.49 5.24
C LYS A 112 3.73 4.49 6.06
N GLY A 113 3.08 3.56 6.77
CA GLY A 113 3.71 2.43 7.46
C GLY A 113 3.77 1.13 6.66
N ALA A 114 3.45 1.14 5.37
CA ALA A 114 3.58 -0.02 4.50
C ALA A 114 5.05 -0.49 4.40
N THR A 115 5.24 -1.78 4.16
CA THR A 115 6.60 -2.31 3.99
C THR A 115 7.23 -1.82 2.67
N PRO A 116 8.57 -1.80 2.57
CA PRO A 116 9.23 -1.49 1.31
C PRO A 116 8.78 -2.39 0.15
N GLU A 117 8.54 -3.66 0.45
CA GLU A 117 8.06 -4.66 -0.52
C GLU A 117 6.64 -4.34 -1.01
N ASP A 118 5.75 -3.89 -0.11
CA ASP A 118 4.37 -3.50 -0.48
C ASP A 118 4.39 -2.25 -1.37
N LEU A 119 5.26 -1.28 -1.06
CA LEU A 119 5.41 -0.07 -1.86
C LEU A 119 5.95 -0.39 -3.26
N LEU A 120 6.97 -1.27 -3.35
CA LEU A 120 7.50 -1.74 -4.63
C LEU A 120 6.41 -2.44 -5.46
N ALA A 121 5.70 -3.40 -4.85
CA ALA A 121 4.65 -4.14 -5.53
C ALA A 121 3.51 -3.23 -6.00
N ALA A 122 3.17 -2.20 -5.22
CA ALA A 122 2.18 -1.20 -5.61
C ALA A 122 2.63 -0.38 -6.83
N ILE A 123 3.87 0.09 -6.81
CA ILE A 123 4.44 0.88 -7.93
C ILE A 123 4.47 0.02 -9.20
N GLU A 124 4.95 -1.23 -9.12
CA GLU A 124 5.00 -2.14 -10.27
C GLU A 124 3.61 -2.44 -10.84
N ALA A 125 2.64 -2.74 -9.97
CA ALA A 125 1.26 -3.01 -10.40
C ALA A 125 0.61 -1.80 -11.08
N VAL A 126 0.82 -0.60 -10.52
CA VAL A 126 0.22 0.64 -11.01
C VAL A 126 0.90 1.11 -12.32
N ALA A 127 2.20 0.92 -12.46
CA ALA A 127 2.95 1.27 -13.67
C ALA A 127 2.47 0.51 -14.91
N VAL A 128 2.00 -0.74 -14.75
CA VAL A 128 1.44 -1.55 -15.84
C VAL A 128 -0.08 -1.35 -16.02
N GLY A 129 -0.66 -0.32 -15.39
CA GLY A 129 -2.08 0.03 -15.51
C GLY A 129 -3.02 -0.69 -14.55
N GLY A 130 -2.48 -1.47 -13.60
CA GLY A 130 -3.24 -2.10 -12.53
C GLY A 130 -3.70 -1.13 -11.44
N GLN A 131 -4.23 -1.70 -10.37
CA GLN A 131 -4.60 -0.99 -9.15
C GLN A 131 -4.00 -1.70 -7.93
N TRP A 132 -3.68 -0.93 -6.90
CA TRP A 132 -3.18 -1.47 -5.63
C TRP A 132 -3.90 -0.83 -4.45
N LEU A 133 -4.57 -1.66 -3.67
CA LEU A 133 -5.21 -1.23 -2.42
C LEU A 133 -4.59 -2.00 -1.26
N SER A 134 -4.08 -1.29 -0.26
CA SER A 134 -3.54 -1.94 0.94
C SER A 134 -4.58 -2.87 1.57
N PRO A 135 -4.22 -4.11 1.91
CA PRO A 135 -5.14 -5.06 2.54
C PRO A 135 -5.81 -4.54 3.82
N VAL A 136 -5.11 -3.71 4.60
CA VAL A 136 -5.64 -3.07 5.82
C VAL A 136 -6.78 -2.11 5.48
N VAL A 137 -6.67 -1.40 4.38
CA VAL A 137 -7.65 -0.43 3.93
C VAL A 137 -8.91 -1.11 3.37
N THR A 138 -8.74 -2.18 2.60
CA THR A 138 -9.87 -3.00 2.10
C THR A 138 -10.68 -3.63 3.22
N HIS A 139 -10.06 -3.97 4.36
CA HIS A 139 -10.75 -4.50 5.51
C HIS A 139 -11.65 -3.46 6.20
N THR A 140 -11.19 -2.21 6.30
CA THR A 140 -11.98 -1.11 6.89
C THR A 140 -13.20 -0.76 6.04
N MET A 141 -13.09 -0.79 4.72
CA MET A 141 -14.22 -0.62 3.79
C MET A 141 -15.30 -1.69 3.97
N ARG A 142 -14.89 -2.96 4.06
CA ARG A 142 -15.84 -4.07 4.27
C ARG A 142 -16.64 -3.92 5.56
N ARG A 143 -16.10 -3.28 6.60
CA ARG A 143 -16.84 -2.96 7.83
C ARG A 143 -17.84 -1.82 7.64
N ALA A 144 -17.49 -0.79 6.88
CA ALA A 144 -18.36 0.35 6.63
C ALA A 144 -19.57 -0.04 5.74
N THR A 145 -19.34 -0.83 4.68
CA THR A 145 -20.40 -1.32 3.78
C THR A 145 -21.35 -2.29 4.49
N ARG A 146 -20.86 -3.09 5.45
CA ARG A 146 -21.70 -3.99 6.26
C ARG A 146 -22.61 -3.27 7.26
N ALA A 147 -22.31 -2.03 7.61
CA ALA A 147 -23.17 -1.23 8.49
C ALA A 147 -24.40 -0.69 7.75
N SER A 148 -24.36 -0.58 6.43
CA SER A 148 -25.44 -0.07 5.58
C SER A 148 -26.33 -1.15 4.97
N ASP A 149 -25.87 -2.40 4.81
CA ASP A 149 -26.64 -3.50 4.21
C ASP A 149 -26.99 -4.58 5.22
N ARG A 150 -28.02 -4.34 6.01
CA ARG A 150 -28.73 -5.41 6.73
C ARG A 150 -29.86 -5.95 5.84
N HIS A 151 -29.55 -6.70 4.79
CA HIS A 151 -30.43 -7.70 4.18
C HIS A 151 -29.63 -8.65 3.29
N GLY A 152 -29.61 -9.90 3.71
CA GLY A 152 -29.52 -11.18 2.97
C GLY A 152 -28.50 -11.33 1.86
N ASP A 153 -27.49 -12.10 2.10
CA ASP A 153 -27.03 -13.31 1.44
C ASP A 153 -25.58 -13.60 1.80
N ALA A 154 -25.32 -14.84 2.19
CA ALA A 154 -23.98 -15.30 2.55
C ALA A 154 -23.06 -15.30 1.33
N VAL A 155 -22.27 -14.24 1.14
CA VAL A 155 -21.18 -14.21 0.16
C VAL A 155 -19.95 -14.78 0.86
N ALA A 156 -19.43 -15.88 0.31
CA ALA A 156 -18.16 -16.46 0.70
C ALA A 156 -17.05 -15.39 0.58
N PHE A 157 -16.36 -15.12 1.69
CA PHE A 157 -15.32 -14.09 1.73
C PHE A 157 -14.00 -14.68 1.26
N ASP A 158 -13.50 -14.24 0.12
CA ASP A 158 -12.10 -14.44 -0.25
C ASP A 158 -11.21 -13.56 0.65
N ILE A 159 -10.72 -14.16 1.74
CA ILE A 159 -9.71 -13.54 2.59
C ILE A 159 -8.37 -13.73 1.88
N PHE A 160 -7.85 -12.66 1.30
CA PHE A 160 -6.56 -12.72 0.62
C PHE A 160 -5.42 -12.52 1.65
N LEU A 161 -4.61 -13.55 1.82
CA LEU A 161 -3.37 -13.51 2.61
C LEU A 161 -2.17 -13.59 1.66
N THR A 162 -1.19 -12.72 1.89
CA THR A 162 0.10 -12.81 1.21
C THR A 162 0.83 -14.10 1.60
N GLU A 163 1.78 -14.57 0.80
CA GLU A 163 2.54 -15.79 1.12
C GLU A 163 3.34 -15.65 2.44
N ARG A 164 3.78 -14.43 2.78
CA ARG A 164 4.40 -14.15 4.08
C ARG A 164 3.42 -14.26 5.25
N GLU A 165 2.24 -13.72 5.11
CA GLU A 165 1.17 -13.84 6.11
C GLU A 165 0.73 -15.29 6.30
N LYS A 166 0.59 -16.04 5.21
CA LYS A 166 0.35 -17.48 5.26
C LYS A 166 1.50 -18.20 5.98
N GLY A 167 2.75 -17.83 5.69
CA GLY A 167 3.93 -18.39 6.37
C GLY A 167 3.91 -18.15 7.87
N VAL A 168 3.64 -16.92 8.31
CA VAL A 168 3.50 -16.58 9.73
C VAL A 168 2.36 -17.35 10.36
N LEU A 169 1.22 -17.45 9.70
CA LEU A 169 0.02 -18.10 10.20
C LEU A 169 0.20 -19.62 10.31
N ARG A 170 0.88 -20.26 9.33
CA ARG A 170 1.25 -21.69 9.38
C ARG A 170 2.15 -21.98 10.58
N LEU A 171 3.17 -21.18 10.80
CA LEU A 171 4.05 -21.33 11.96
C LEU A 171 3.31 -21.03 13.28
N ALA A 172 2.38 -20.07 13.26
CA ALA A 172 1.51 -19.82 14.41
C ALA A 172 0.59 -21.01 14.72
N ALA A 173 0.11 -21.71 13.71
CA ALA A 173 -0.73 -22.90 13.84
C ALA A 173 0.01 -24.08 14.47
N THR A 174 1.35 -24.16 14.33
CA THR A 174 2.17 -25.18 15.01
C THR A 174 2.48 -24.85 16.47
N GLY A 175 1.98 -23.72 16.98
CA GLY A 175 2.15 -23.31 18.38
C GLY A 175 3.42 -22.50 18.67
N LEU A 176 4.22 -22.14 17.65
CA LEU A 176 5.45 -21.36 17.82
C LEU A 176 5.14 -19.94 18.34
N THR A 177 5.94 -19.43 19.25
CA THR A 177 5.90 -18.05 19.75
C THR A 177 6.34 -17.05 18.67
N ASN A 178 6.04 -15.76 18.84
CA ASN A 178 6.49 -14.73 17.89
C ASN A 178 8.02 -14.69 17.74
N LYS A 179 8.74 -14.97 18.82
CA LYS A 179 10.22 -15.06 18.81
C LYS A 179 10.70 -16.24 17.96
N GLU A 180 10.08 -17.41 18.09
CA GLU A 180 10.43 -18.60 17.32
C GLU A 180 10.05 -18.45 15.84
N ILE A 181 8.89 -17.84 15.55
CA ILE A 181 8.49 -17.50 14.17
C ILE A 181 9.48 -16.51 13.56
N ALA A 182 9.89 -15.48 14.31
CA ALA A 182 10.89 -14.52 13.86
C ALA A 182 12.23 -15.21 13.50
N GLN A 183 12.70 -16.13 14.33
CA GLN A 183 13.90 -16.93 14.06
C GLN A 183 13.73 -17.80 12.81
N ALA A 184 12.58 -18.48 12.67
CA ALA A 184 12.32 -19.35 11.53
C ALA A 184 12.26 -18.61 10.19
N LEU A 185 11.77 -17.35 10.20
CA LEU A 185 11.60 -16.53 8.99
C LEU A 185 12.73 -15.52 8.75
N GLY A 186 13.75 -15.48 9.62
CA GLY A 186 14.87 -14.51 9.53
C GLY A 186 14.44 -13.06 9.77
N LEU A 187 13.41 -12.85 10.61
CA LEU A 187 12.83 -11.54 10.92
C LEU A 187 13.05 -11.16 12.40
N VAL A 188 12.76 -9.93 12.76
CA VAL A 188 12.72 -9.49 14.15
C VAL A 188 11.35 -9.73 14.78
N GLU A 189 11.31 -10.01 16.09
CA GLU A 189 10.07 -10.34 16.81
C GLU A 189 9.00 -9.27 16.68
N GLY A 190 9.40 -7.97 16.66
CA GLY A 190 8.49 -6.85 16.46
C GLY A 190 7.72 -6.92 15.13
N THR A 191 8.38 -7.35 14.06
CA THR A 191 7.75 -7.55 12.76
C THR A 191 6.69 -8.65 12.81
N ILE A 192 6.99 -9.78 13.47
CA ILE A 192 6.00 -10.86 13.63
C ILE A 192 4.80 -10.42 14.48
N LYS A 193 5.04 -9.60 15.52
CA LYS A 193 3.95 -9.03 16.32
C LYS A 193 3.01 -8.18 15.46
N ASN A 194 3.55 -7.38 14.54
CA ASN A 194 2.74 -6.60 13.60
C ASN A 194 1.97 -7.53 12.64
N TYR A 195 2.63 -8.50 12.00
CA TYR A 195 1.93 -9.48 11.16
C TYR A 195 0.81 -10.20 11.88
N MET A 196 1.02 -10.62 13.14
CA MET A 196 -0.03 -11.28 13.93
C MET A 196 -1.19 -10.35 14.25
N SER A 197 -0.92 -9.07 14.53
CA SER A 197 -1.97 -8.06 14.74
C SER A 197 -2.81 -7.87 13.48
N ASP A 198 -2.16 -7.74 12.32
CA ASP A 198 -2.82 -7.56 11.03
C ASP A 198 -3.63 -8.81 10.64
N LEU A 199 -3.07 -10.00 10.86
CA LEU A 199 -3.75 -11.27 10.64
C LEU A 199 -4.99 -11.44 11.53
N MET A 200 -4.89 -11.08 12.81
CA MET A 200 -6.05 -11.09 13.71
C MET A 200 -7.14 -10.13 13.22
N THR A 201 -6.75 -8.99 12.70
CA THR A 201 -7.67 -8.01 12.12
C THR A 201 -8.31 -8.54 10.84
N LYS A 202 -7.51 -9.06 9.88
CA LYS A 202 -7.99 -9.63 8.60
C LYS A 202 -8.93 -10.81 8.82
N LEU A 203 -8.66 -11.63 9.81
CA LEU A 203 -9.44 -12.81 10.16
C LEU A 203 -10.57 -12.52 11.17
N GLU A 204 -10.78 -11.24 11.53
CA GLU A 204 -11.79 -10.80 12.51
C GLU A 204 -11.71 -11.57 13.84
N SER A 205 -10.51 -11.89 14.30
CA SER A 205 -10.26 -12.70 15.47
C SER A 205 -9.85 -11.86 16.68
N ARG A 206 -10.25 -12.29 17.88
CA ARG A 206 -9.94 -11.60 19.13
C ARG A 206 -8.57 -11.97 19.68
N ASP A 207 -8.08 -13.12 19.28
CA ASP A 207 -6.80 -13.67 19.72
C ASP A 207 -6.18 -14.54 18.63
N ARG A 208 -4.93 -14.89 18.85
CA ARG A 208 -4.11 -15.70 17.94
C ARG A 208 -4.72 -17.07 17.63
N THR A 209 -5.26 -17.73 18.65
CA THR A 209 -5.86 -19.07 18.50
C THR A 209 -7.09 -19.01 17.61
N GLN A 210 -7.92 -18.01 17.80
CA GLN A 210 -9.09 -17.77 16.96
C GLN A 210 -8.70 -17.42 15.52
N ALA A 211 -7.60 -16.67 15.32
CA ALA A 211 -7.08 -16.38 13.99
C ALA A 211 -6.68 -17.65 13.24
N VAL A 212 -5.95 -18.55 13.90
CA VAL A 212 -5.55 -19.84 13.33
C VAL A 212 -6.77 -20.71 12.99
N ILE A 213 -7.73 -20.84 13.91
CA ILE A 213 -8.95 -21.64 13.68
C ILE A 213 -9.73 -21.09 12.48
N ARG A 214 -9.91 -19.78 12.39
CA ARG A 214 -10.61 -19.15 11.25
C ARG A 214 -9.89 -19.33 9.93
N ALA A 215 -8.57 -19.27 9.93
CA ALA A 215 -7.77 -19.52 8.74
C ALA A 215 -7.89 -20.94 8.23
N ILE A 216 -7.88 -21.93 9.13
CA ILE A 216 -8.11 -23.34 8.79
C ILE A 216 -9.53 -23.53 8.24
N ALA A 217 -10.54 -22.97 8.89
CA ALA A 217 -11.93 -23.08 8.45
C ALA A 217 -12.18 -22.38 7.09
N ALA A 218 -11.39 -21.36 6.75
CA ALA A 218 -11.44 -20.67 5.47
C ALA A 218 -10.56 -21.30 4.37
N GLY A 219 -9.85 -22.41 4.65
CA GLY A 219 -8.96 -23.08 3.68
C GLY A 219 -7.73 -22.25 3.28
N LEU A 220 -7.25 -21.38 4.18
CA LEU A 220 -6.11 -20.49 3.93
C LEU A 220 -4.76 -21.09 4.35
N LEU A 221 -4.76 -22.23 5.02
CA LEU A 221 -3.58 -22.94 5.54
C LEU A 221 -3.41 -24.31 4.93
#